data_377b8536d4b2f1705407d7108c1ec0bd
#
_entry.id   377b8536d4b2f1705407d7108c1ec0bd
#
_cell.length_a   1.000
_cell.length_b   1.000
_cell.length_c   1.000
_cell.angle_alpha   90.00
_cell.angle_beta   90.00
_cell.angle_gamma   90.00
#
_symmetry.space_group_name_H-M   'P 1'
#
loop_
_entity.id
_entity.type
_entity.pdbx_description
1 polymer ?
#
loop_
_entity_poly.entity_id
_entity_poly.type
_entity_poly.pdbx_seq_one_letter_code
_entity_poly.pdbx_strand_id
1 'polypeptide(L)'
;MIKVRRNRKDREVLAMKQVKMMSLNAREKDNALNEVRLLASIDAPNVISYKTAFFQETGNTLCILMEYADGGDLSGLIQKKKETKRRFSENFIWQVAFDILQGLRTLHDNKVIHRDIKPANIFFVGGVAKLGDLNVSKVMEGKYASTQTGTPYYTPPEIWNNQKYDGRVDVWSLGCVLYELAKLQPPFLARDFPGLSRKVTAGYY
;
A
#
# COMPACT_ATOMS: atom_id res chain seq x y z
N MET A 1 10.83 -8.08 1.28
CA MET A 1 10.94 -7.85 -0.18
C MET A 1 12.37 -8.12 -0.60
N ILE A 2 12.61 -8.78 -1.74
CA ILE A 2 13.94 -9.17 -2.20
C ILE A 2 14.27 -8.36 -3.46
N LYS A 3 15.45 -7.75 -3.50
CA LYS A 3 15.95 -7.07 -4.70
C LYS A 3 16.50 -8.10 -5.68
N VAL A 4 15.99 -8.13 -6.91
CA VAL A 4 16.41 -9.07 -7.95
C VAL A 4 16.76 -8.34 -9.24
N ARG A 5 17.59 -8.95 -10.09
CA ARG A 5 17.90 -8.47 -11.44
C ARG A 5 17.20 -9.35 -12.46
N ARG A 6 16.51 -8.74 -13.41
CA ARG A 6 15.75 -9.45 -14.45
C ARG A 6 16.66 -10.23 -15.41
N ASN A 7 17.76 -9.61 -15.85
CA ASN A 7 18.74 -10.21 -16.75
C ASN A 7 20.12 -9.57 -16.55
N ARG A 8 21.18 -10.32 -16.85
CA ARG A 8 22.55 -9.76 -16.84
C ARG A 8 22.76 -8.67 -17.90
N LYS A 9 22.02 -8.73 -19.02
CA LYS A 9 22.15 -7.75 -20.15
C LYS A 9 21.41 -6.44 -19.86
N ASP A 10 20.21 -6.47 -19.27
CA ASP A 10 19.34 -5.28 -19.19
C ASP A 10 19.60 -4.41 -17.96
N ARG A 11 20.43 -4.86 -17.01
CA ARG A 11 20.71 -4.16 -15.73
C ARG A 11 19.48 -3.68 -14.94
N GLU A 12 18.26 -4.03 -15.41
CA GLU A 12 17.02 -3.65 -14.74
C GLU A 12 16.95 -4.32 -13.35
N VAL A 13 16.76 -3.50 -12.34
CA VAL A 13 16.58 -3.94 -10.96
C VAL A 13 15.10 -3.97 -10.67
N LEU A 14 14.62 -5.11 -10.16
CA LEU A 14 13.22 -5.30 -9.75
C LEU A 14 13.15 -5.62 -8.27
N ALA A 15 12.00 -5.39 -7.68
CA ALA A 15 11.65 -5.91 -6.37
C ALA A 15 10.84 -7.19 -6.53
N MET A 16 11.13 -8.21 -5.71
CA MET A 16 10.34 -9.44 -5.64
C MET A 16 9.65 -9.53 -4.29
N LYS A 17 8.33 -9.58 -4.31
CA LYS A 17 7.49 -9.91 -3.15
C LYS A 17 7.19 -11.41 -3.18
N GLN A 18 7.47 -12.09 -2.08
CA GLN A 18 7.12 -13.50 -1.89
C GLN A 18 5.96 -13.59 -0.90
N VAL A 19 4.89 -14.24 -1.31
CA VAL A 19 3.70 -14.48 -0.48
C VAL A 19 3.55 -15.98 -0.30
N LYS A 20 3.72 -16.44 0.94
CA LYS A 20 3.43 -17.85 1.26
C LYS A 20 1.92 -18.04 1.23
N MET A 21 1.46 -18.93 0.39
CA MET A 21 0.06 -19.31 0.26
C MET A 21 -0.12 -20.66 0.96
N MET A 22 -1.09 -20.75 1.87
CA MET A 22 -1.48 -22.07 2.41
C MET A 22 -2.01 -22.92 1.25
N SER A 23 -1.91 -24.24 1.31
CA SER A 23 -2.16 -25.18 0.21
C SER A 23 -3.38 -24.79 -0.64
N LEU A 24 -3.12 -24.09 -1.76
CA LEU A 24 -4.13 -23.72 -2.73
C LEU A 24 -4.31 -24.85 -3.75
N ASN A 25 -5.55 -25.11 -4.14
CA ASN A 25 -5.83 -25.94 -5.30
C ASN A 25 -5.48 -25.21 -6.62
N ALA A 26 -5.49 -25.91 -7.75
CA ALA A 26 -5.11 -25.35 -9.04
C ALA A 26 -5.95 -24.13 -9.43
N ARG A 27 -7.27 -24.17 -9.21
CA ARG A 27 -8.20 -23.08 -9.52
C ARG A 27 -7.93 -21.82 -8.68
N GLU A 28 -7.59 -21.99 -7.42
CA GLU A 28 -7.24 -20.88 -6.53
C GLU A 28 -5.92 -20.22 -6.93
N LYS A 29 -4.93 -21.03 -7.38
CA LYS A 29 -3.67 -20.52 -7.93
C LYS A 29 -3.89 -19.72 -9.21
N ASP A 30 -4.72 -20.21 -10.13
CA ASP A 30 -5.06 -19.48 -11.35
C ASP A 30 -5.80 -18.19 -11.07
N ASN A 31 -6.72 -18.17 -10.11
CA ASN A 31 -7.40 -16.95 -9.66
C ASN A 31 -6.40 -15.93 -9.12
N ALA A 32 -5.44 -16.36 -8.28
CA ALA A 32 -4.38 -15.50 -7.75
C ALA A 32 -3.55 -14.85 -8.86
N LEU A 33 -3.14 -15.66 -9.85
CA LEU A 33 -2.36 -15.15 -10.98
C LEU A 33 -3.17 -14.19 -11.85
N ASN A 34 -4.45 -14.46 -12.09
CA ASN A 34 -5.32 -13.59 -12.88
C ASN A 34 -5.51 -12.24 -12.20
N GLU A 35 -5.61 -12.21 -10.89
CA GLU A 35 -5.71 -10.98 -10.13
C GLU A 35 -4.42 -10.14 -10.21
N VAL A 36 -3.25 -10.77 -10.06
CA VAL A 36 -1.98 -10.06 -10.26
C VAL A 36 -1.86 -9.55 -11.70
N ARG A 37 -2.33 -10.33 -12.69
CA ARG A 37 -2.35 -9.89 -14.09
C ARG A 37 -3.25 -8.66 -14.30
N LEU A 38 -4.40 -8.61 -13.62
CA LEU A 38 -5.27 -7.42 -13.65
C LEU A 38 -4.56 -6.20 -13.07
N LEU A 39 -3.89 -6.35 -11.94
CA LEU A 39 -3.09 -5.26 -11.35
C LEU A 39 -1.91 -4.87 -12.26
N ALA A 40 -1.31 -5.84 -12.96
CA ALA A 40 -0.23 -5.59 -13.91
C ALA A 40 -0.70 -4.84 -15.18
N SER A 41 -1.99 -4.86 -15.48
CA SER A 41 -2.56 -4.08 -16.60
C SER A 41 -2.75 -2.59 -16.27
N ILE A 42 -2.63 -2.20 -15.01
CA ILE A 42 -2.72 -0.79 -14.60
C ILE A 42 -1.34 -0.15 -14.80
N ASP A 43 -1.20 0.58 -15.88
CA ASP A 43 0.01 1.38 -16.17
C ASP A 43 -0.26 2.83 -15.80
N ALA A 44 0.37 3.30 -14.73
CA ALA A 44 0.22 4.66 -14.23
C ALA A 44 1.50 5.17 -13.57
N PRO A 45 1.87 6.45 -13.79
CA PRO A 45 3.11 7.01 -13.26
C PRO A 45 3.16 7.01 -11.73
N ASN A 46 2.01 7.04 -11.05
CA ASN A 46 1.89 7.10 -9.60
C ASN A 46 1.42 5.78 -8.95
N VAL A 47 1.54 4.67 -9.67
CA VAL A 47 1.34 3.31 -9.15
C VAL A 47 2.59 2.49 -9.43
N ILE A 48 3.03 1.68 -8.48
CA ILE A 48 4.16 0.76 -8.68
C ILE A 48 3.80 -0.23 -9.79
N SER A 49 4.63 -0.28 -10.85
CA SER A 49 4.41 -1.15 -11.99
C SER A 49 4.68 -2.61 -11.63
N TYR A 50 3.68 -3.47 -11.82
CA TYR A 50 3.81 -4.91 -11.72
C TYR A 50 4.33 -5.47 -13.06
N LYS A 51 5.35 -6.35 -13.01
CA LYS A 51 5.98 -6.88 -14.22
C LYS A 51 5.52 -8.30 -14.55
N THR A 52 5.50 -9.18 -13.57
CA THR A 52 5.04 -10.57 -13.72
C THR A 52 4.81 -11.22 -12.36
N ALA A 53 4.09 -12.34 -12.36
CA ALA A 53 3.93 -13.19 -11.19
C ALA A 53 3.98 -14.67 -11.58
N PHE A 54 4.50 -15.50 -10.68
CA PHE A 54 4.60 -16.95 -10.85
C PHE A 54 4.64 -17.64 -9.49
N PHE A 55 4.24 -18.89 -9.47
CA PHE A 55 4.48 -19.75 -8.31
C PHE A 55 5.87 -20.38 -8.39
N GLN A 56 6.54 -20.48 -7.23
CA GLN A 56 7.76 -21.29 -7.14
C GLN A 56 7.45 -22.76 -7.43
N GLU A 57 8.47 -23.53 -7.83
CA GLU A 57 8.33 -24.98 -8.13
C GLU A 57 7.72 -25.78 -6.98
N THR A 58 7.97 -25.39 -5.73
CA THR A 58 7.33 -25.96 -4.54
C THR A 58 5.80 -25.70 -4.48
N GLY A 59 5.28 -24.83 -5.34
CA GLY A 59 3.86 -24.56 -5.53
C GLY A 59 3.16 -23.76 -4.45
N ASN A 60 3.84 -23.44 -3.34
CA ASN A 60 3.21 -22.79 -2.18
C ASN A 60 3.65 -21.32 -1.96
N THR A 61 4.46 -20.78 -2.84
CA THR A 61 4.93 -19.39 -2.73
C THR A 61 4.66 -18.67 -4.04
N LEU A 62 3.82 -17.65 -3.99
CA LEU A 62 3.60 -16.73 -5.10
C LEU A 62 4.69 -15.67 -5.08
N CYS A 63 5.43 -15.57 -6.18
CA CYS A 63 6.43 -14.54 -6.43
C CYS A 63 5.85 -13.48 -7.35
N ILE A 64 5.92 -12.21 -6.95
CA ILE A 64 5.44 -11.07 -7.72
C ILE A 64 6.64 -10.17 -7.97
N LEU A 65 6.97 -9.95 -9.24
CA LEU A 65 8.02 -9.02 -9.66
C LEU A 65 7.41 -7.66 -9.99
N MET A 66 8.01 -6.61 -9.44
CA MET A 66 7.54 -5.24 -9.60
C MET A 66 8.71 -4.26 -9.72
N GLU A 67 8.41 -3.05 -10.12
CA GLU A 67 9.32 -1.92 -10.14
C GLU A 67 10.03 -1.76 -8.80
N TYR A 68 11.34 -1.47 -8.84
CA TYR A 68 12.12 -1.25 -7.63
C TYR A 68 12.09 0.21 -7.24
N ALA A 69 11.64 0.50 -6.02
CA ALA A 69 11.63 1.84 -5.46
C ALA A 69 13.02 2.19 -4.89
N ASP A 70 13.77 2.95 -5.64
CA ASP A 70 15.14 3.39 -5.30
C ASP A 70 15.18 4.40 -4.15
N GLY A 71 14.12 5.18 -3.96
CA GLY A 71 13.96 6.15 -2.87
C GLY A 71 13.37 5.56 -1.58
N GLY A 72 13.07 4.25 -1.53
CA GLY A 72 12.46 3.59 -0.37
C GLY A 72 10.99 3.94 -0.21
N ASP A 73 10.48 3.86 1.04
CA ASP A 73 9.10 4.16 1.40
C ASP A 73 8.97 5.42 2.27
N LEU A 74 7.76 5.97 2.33
CA LEU A 74 7.47 7.19 3.08
C LEU A 74 7.60 7.00 4.60
N SER A 75 7.38 5.78 5.11
CA SER A 75 7.54 5.46 6.53
C SER A 75 9.00 5.63 6.97
N GLY A 76 9.95 5.15 6.18
CA GLY A 76 11.38 5.34 6.42
C GLY A 76 11.78 6.83 6.38
N LEU A 77 11.19 7.62 5.47
CA LEU A 77 11.44 9.06 5.43
C LEU A 77 10.87 9.78 6.66
N ILE A 78 9.66 9.43 7.11
CA ILE A 78 9.07 9.97 8.34
C ILE A 78 9.96 9.65 9.54
N GLN A 79 10.41 8.40 9.66
CA GLN A 79 11.29 7.98 10.75
C GLN A 79 12.60 8.78 10.77
N LYS A 80 13.24 8.96 9.62
CA LYS A 80 14.45 9.78 9.48
C LYS A 80 14.22 11.25 9.88
N LYS A 81 13.04 11.81 9.56
CA LYS A 81 12.69 13.18 9.99
C LYS A 81 12.50 13.28 11.50
N LYS A 82 11.86 12.27 12.12
CA LYS A 82 11.73 12.17 13.59
C LYS A 82 13.11 12.15 14.28
N GLU A 83 14.00 11.30 13.81
CA GLU A 83 15.37 11.15 14.37
C GLU A 83 16.19 12.44 14.23
N THR A 84 16.09 13.11 13.10
CA THR A 84 16.82 14.36 12.84
C THR A 84 16.11 15.60 13.38
N LYS A 85 14.92 15.45 14.02
CA LYS A 85 14.06 16.55 14.51
C LYS A 85 13.76 17.61 13.43
N ARG A 86 13.69 17.20 12.17
CA ARG A 86 13.38 18.07 11.02
C ARG A 86 11.96 17.77 10.51
N ARG A 87 11.28 18.77 10.00
CA ARG A 87 9.97 18.62 9.35
C ARG A 87 10.11 18.51 7.83
N PHE A 88 9.08 18.02 7.19
CA PHE A 88 8.93 18.13 5.74
C PHE A 88 8.57 19.57 5.36
N SER A 89 8.99 20.00 4.19
CA SER A 89 8.51 21.26 3.61
C SER A 89 7.05 21.11 3.15
N GLU A 90 6.31 22.19 3.14
CA GLU A 90 4.94 22.21 2.63
C GLU A 90 4.88 21.73 1.17
N ASN A 91 5.81 22.18 0.34
CA ASN A 91 5.90 21.75 -1.07
C ASN A 91 6.06 20.23 -1.21
N PHE A 92 6.85 19.58 -0.34
CA PHE A 92 6.97 18.12 -0.34
C PHE A 92 5.65 17.44 0.02
N ILE A 93 4.93 17.96 1.01
CA ILE A 93 3.64 17.41 1.41
C ILE A 93 2.62 17.53 0.27
N TRP A 94 2.57 18.68 -0.39
CA TRP A 94 1.70 18.89 -1.56
C TRP A 94 2.08 18.01 -2.75
N GLN A 95 3.38 17.80 -3.00
CA GLN A 95 3.84 16.89 -4.06
C GLN A 95 3.39 15.45 -3.79
N VAL A 96 3.58 14.96 -2.56
CA VAL A 96 3.10 13.62 -2.18
C VAL A 96 1.58 13.52 -2.31
N ALA A 97 0.84 14.55 -1.86
CA ALA A 97 -0.62 14.58 -1.99
C ALA A 97 -1.06 14.48 -3.45
N PHE A 98 -0.46 15.29 -4.32
CA PHE A 98 -0.77 15.30 -5.76
C PHE A 98 -0.47 13.94 -6.41
N ASP A 99 0.73 13.41 -6.20
CA ASP A 99 1.16 12.15 -6.78
C ASP A 99 0.22 11.00 -6.37
N ILE A 100 -0.10 10.91 -5.07
CA ILE A 100 -0.95 9.83 -4.56
C ILE A 100 -2.41 9.99 -5.01
N LEU A 101 -2.93 11.22 -5.10
CA LEU A 101 -4.26 11.47 -5.65
C LEU A 101 -4.37 11.03 -7.13
N GLN A 102 -3.33 11.26 -7.93
CA GLN A 102 -3.29 10.78 -9.33
C GLN A 102 -3.28 9.25 -9.39
N GLY A 103 -2.49 8.60 -8.52
CA GLY A 103 -2.48 7.14 -8.41
C GLY A 103 -3.84 6.58 -7.98
N LEU A 104 -4.48 7.17 -6.96
CA LEU A 104 -5.82 6.80 -6.50
C LEU A 104 -6.88 6.99 -7.59
N ARG A 105 -6.84 8.11 -8.31
CA ARG A 105 -7.75 8.34 -9.45
C ARG A 105 -7.65 7.20 -10.46
N THR A 106 -6.42 6.85 -10.87
CA THR A 106 -6.23 5.75 -11.83
C THR A 106 -6.78 4.42 -11.29
N LEU A 107 -6.54 4.09 -10.02
CA LEU A 107 -7.08 2.87 -9.41
C LEU A 107 -8.61 2.88 -9.40
N HIS A 108 -9.22 3.97 -8.92
CA HIS A 108 -10.68 4.09 -8.79
C HIS A 108 -11.39 4.09 -10.16
N ASP A 109 -10.82 4.72 -11.19
CA ASP A 109 -11.34 4.67 -12.57
C ASP A 109 -11.35 3.22 -13.10
N ASN A 110 -10.35 2.42 -12.71
CA ASN A 110 -10.29 0.98 -12.99
C ASN A 110 -11.06 0.11 -11.99
N LYS A 111 -11.91 0.71 -11.13
CA LYS A 111 -12.73 0.00 -10.12
C LYS A 111 -11.91 -0.75 -9.06
N VAL A 112 -10.68 -0.34 -8.83
CA VAL A 112 -9.80 -0.88 -7.80
C VAL A 112 -9.75 0.07 -6.62
N ILE A 113 -10.11 -0.42 -5.42
CA ILE A 113 -9.94 0.29 -4.15
C ILE A 113 -8.68 -0.25 -3.48
N HIS A 114 -7.76 0.62 -3.05
CA HIS A 114 -6.47 0.21 -2.47
C HIS A 114 -6.61 -0.43 -1.09
N ARG A 115 -7.41 0.16 -0.19
CA ARG A 115 -7.79 -0.35 1.15
C ARG A 115 -6.65 -0.45 2.18
N ASP A 116 -5.44 -0.04 1.85
CA ASP A 116 -4.28 -0.10 2.76
C ASP A 116 -3.31 1.07 2.50
N ILE A 117 -3.86 2.28 2.32
CA ILE A 117 -3.05 3.49 2.18
C ILE A 117 -2.43 3.80 3.55
N LYS A 118 -1.10 3.81 3.58
CA LYS A 118 -0.27 4.15 4.74
C LYS A 118 1.15 4.48 4.28
N PRO A 119 1.97 5.15 5.09
CA PRO A 119 3.33 5.54 4.68
C PRO A 119 4.20 4.38 4.19
N ALA A 120 4.07 3.18 4.76
CA ALA A 120 4.82 2.00 4.35
C ALA A 120 4.45 1.46 2.95
N ASN A 121 3.30 1.88 2.40
CA ASN A 121 2.82 1.49 1.08
C ASN A 121 2.91 2.62 0.04
N ILE A 122 3.55 3.73 0.38
CA ILE A 122 3.88 4.83 -0.52
C ILE A 122 5.39 4.79 -0.75
N PHE A 123 5.80 4.56 -1.98
CA PHE A 123 7.18 4.35 -2.39
C PHE A 123 7.67 5.49 -3.27
N PHE A 124 8.99 5.66 -3.36
CA PHE A 124 9.59 6.68 -4.23
C PHE A 124 10.42 6.02 -5.33
N VAL A 125 10.15 6.40 -6.57
CA VAL A 125 10.90 6.00 -7.76
C VAL A 125 11.31 7.24 -8.51
N GLY A 126 12.61 7.49 -8.64
CA GLY A 126 13.12 8.71 -9.29
C GLY A 126 12.58 10.00 -8.68
N GLY A 127 12.23 10.02 -7.39
CA GLY A 127 11.68 11.17 -6.68
C GLY A 127 10.14 11.32 -6.76
N VAL A 128 9.44 10.51 -7.55
CA VAL A 128 7.97 10.50 -7.67
C VAL A 128 7.37 9.56 -6.63
N ALA A 129 6.33 10.01 -5.93
CA ALA A 129 5.59 9.16 -4.99
C ALA A 129 4.61 8.24 -5.75
N LYS A 130 4.66 6.94 -5.44
CA LYS A 130 3.84 5.90 -6.07
C LYS A 130 3.14 5.04 -5.03
N LEU A 131 1.90 4.68 -5.31
CA LEU A 131 1.16 3.67 -4.56
C LEU A 131 1.71 2.28 -4.88
N GLY A 132 2.02 1.51 -3.85
CA GLY A 132 2.43 0.13 -3.99
C GLY A 132 1.72 -0.78 -3.00
N ASP A 133 2.03 -2.06 -3.06
CA ASP A 133 1.43 -3.10 -2.23
C ASP A 133 -0.11 -3.16 -2.34
N LEU A 134 -0.62 -3.14 -3.58
CA LEU A 134 -2.00 -3.48 -3.86
C LEU A 134 -2.24 -4.90 -3.31
N ASN A 135 -3.11 -5.01 -2.30
CA ASN A 135 -3.28 -6.23 -1.50
C ASN A 135 -3.94 -7.37 -2.31
N VAL A 136 -3.14 -8.06 -3.11
CA VAL A 136 -3.54 -9.30 -3.82
C VAL A 136 -4.16 -10.33 -2.87
N SER A 137 -3.65 -10.46 -1.65
CA SER A 137 -4.15 -11.43 -0.68
C SER A 137 -5.53 -11.11 -0.10
N LYS A 138 -5.93 -9.84 0.00
CA LYS A 138 -7.25 -9.47 0.55
C LYS A 138 -8.40 -9.66 -0.43
N VAL A 139 -8.13 -9.56 -1.73
CA VAL A 139 -9.13 -9.78 -2.77
C VAL A 139 -9.43 -11.29 -2.88
N MET A 140 -8.41 -12.14 -2.71
CA MET A 140 -8.55 -13.61 -2.79
C MET A 140 -9.36 -14.22 -1.65
N GLU A 141 -9.36 -13.63 -0.47
CA GLU A 141 -10.03 -14.23 0.69
C GLU A 141 -11.53 -13.95 0.74
N GLY A 142 -12.07 -13.05 -0.09
CA GLY A 142 -13.51 -12.66 -0.10
C GLY A 142 -14.02 -12.21 1.26
N LYS A 143 -13.16 -12.19 2.27
CA LYS A 143 -13.42 -11.81 3.64
C LYS A 143 -12.66 -10.53 3.96
N TYR A 144 -13.32 -9.62 4.61
CA TYR A 144 -12.71 -8.46 5.27
C TYR A 144 -11.83 -8.92 6.46
N ALA A 145 -10.91 -9.84 6.20
CA ALA A 145 -9.95 -10.27 7.19
C ALA A 145 -8.96 -9.13 7.40
N SER A 146 -9.22 -8.31 8.40
CA SER A 146 -8.23 -7.50 9.05
C SER A 146 -7.22 -8.44 9.72
N THR A 147 -6.35 -9.07 8.93
CA THR A 147 -5.11 -9.60 9.46
C THR A 147 -4.25 -8.39 9.82
N GLN A 148 -4.60 -7.82 10.96
CA GLN A 148 -3.93 -6.66 11.56
C GLN A 148 -2.57 -7.09 12.07
N THR A 149 -1.60 -7.09 11.17
CA THR A 149 -0.21 -6.96 11.58
C THR A 149 0.08 -5.47 11.68
N GLY A 150 -0.18 -4.88 12.86
CA GLY A 150 0.05 -3.46 13.13
C GLY A 150 -1.21 -2.69 13.57
N THR A 151 -1.01 -1.50 14.11
CA THR A 151 -2.10 -0.64 14.61
C THR A 151 -2.79 0.08 13.44
N PRO A 152 -4.13 0.07 13.35
CA PRO A 152 -4.89 0.58 12.21
C PRO A 152 -5.11 2.11 12.28
N TYR A 153 -4.03 2.87 12.35
CA TYR A 153 -4.06 4.34 12.47
C TYR A 153 -4.73 5.06 11.28
N TYR A 154 -4.79 4.41 10.12
CA TYR A 154 -5.28 5.00 8.87
C TYR A 154 -6.65 4.45 8.46
N THR A 155 -7.24 3.56 9.27
CA THR A 155 -8.52 2.90 8.98
C THR A 155 -9.68 3.87 9.19
N PRO A 156 -10.57 4.06 8.20
CA PRO A 156 -11.68 5.00 8.29
C PRO A 156 -12.81 4.50 9.21
N PRO A 157 -13.67 5.44 9.70
CA PRO A 157 -14.74 5.11 10.66
C PRO A 157 -15.76 4.09 10.14
N GLU A 158 -16.11 4.10 8.86
CA GLU A 158 -17.03 3.14 8.26
C GLU A 158 -16.52 1.70 8.35
N ILE A 159 -15.21 1.47 8.25
CA ILE A 159 -14.60 0.14 8.43
C ILE A 159 -14.63 -0.28 9.90
N TRP A 160 -14.36 0.66 10.83
CA TRP A 160 -14.49 0.38 12.25
C TRP A 160 -15.93 -0.02 12.64
N ASN A 161 -16.93 0.57 11.98
CA ASN A 161 -18.34 0.35 12.20
C ASN A 161 -18.93 -0.80 11.35
N ASN A 162 -18.10 -1.58 10.63
CA ASN A 162 -18.54 -2.65 9.72
C ASN A 162 -19.60 -2.20 8.69
N GLN A 163 -19.52 -0.96 8.23
CA GLN A 163 -20.44 -0.39 7.24
C GLN A 163 -19.97 -0.70 5.81
N LYS A 164 -20.90 -0.63 4.85
CA LYS A 164 -20.54 -0.67 3.43
C LYS A 164 -19.69 0.55 3.08
N TYR A 165 -18.67 0.36 2.23
CA TYR A 165 -17.75 1.41 1.84
C TYR A 165 -17.43 1.39 0.34
N ASP A 166 -16.84 2.48 -0.14
CA ASP A 166 -16.37 2.67 -1.52
C ASP A 166 -14.94 3.26 -1.52
N GLY A 167 -14.49 3.84 -2.64
CA GLY A 167 -13.15 4.42 -2.77
C GLY A 167 -12.84 5.56 -1.80
N ARG A 168 -13.83 6.14 -1.11
CA ARG A 168 -13.62 7.21 -0.12
C ARG A 168 -12.77 6.77 1.08
N VAL A 169 -12.72 5.46 1.36
CA VAL A 169 -11.83 4.90 2.38
C VAL A 169 -10.36 5.23 2.13
N ASP A 170 -9.95 5.24 0.85
CA ASP A 170 -8.58 5.58 0.46
C ASP A 170 -8.29 7.07 0.65
N VAL A 171 -9.30 7.93 0.42
CA VAL A 171 -9.19 9.39 0.63
C VAL A 171 -9.01 9.72 2.12
N TRP A 172 -9.77 9.07 3.01
CA TRP A 172 -9.57 9.18 4.46
C TRP A 172 -8.16 8.79 4.86
N SER A 173 -7.70 7.61 4.40
CA SER A 173 -6.38 7.09 4.72
C SER A 173 -5.26 8.01 4.23
N LEU A 174 -5.41 8.60 3.02
CA LEU A 174 -4.50 9.63 2.53
C LEU A 174 -4.51 10.89 3.42
N GLY A 175 -5.67 11.35 3.87
CA GLY A 175 -5.76 12.46 4.82
C GLY A 175 -4.96 12.21 6.10
N CYS A 176 -5.04 10.99 6.65
CA CYS A 176 -4.24 10.58 7.81
C CYS A 176 -2.73 10.59 7.51
N VAL A 177 -2.32 10.15 6.33
CA VAL A 177 -0.91 10.20 5.89
C VAL A 177 -0.41 11.64 5.77
N LEU A 178 -1.19 12.54 5.17
CA LEU A 178 -0.81 13.96 5.02
C LEU A 178 -0.71 14.66 6.40
N TYR A 179 -1.61 14.34 7.32
CA TYR A 179 -1.49 14.79 8.71
C TYR A 179 -0.18 14.31 9.33
N GLU A 180 0.16 13.02 9.15
CA GLU A 180 1.40 12.48 9.69
C GLU A 180 2.65 13.12 9.07
N LEU A 181 2.64 13.47 7.79
CA LEU A 181 3.73 14.23 7.16
C LEU A 181 3.92 15.61 7.81
N ALA A 182 2.82 16.28 8.15
CA ALA A 182 2.85 17.61 8.78
C ALA A 182 3.28 17.56 10.26
N LYS A 183 2.82 16.56 11.00
CA LYS A 183 2.98 16.45 12.46
C LYS A 183 4.03 15.42 12.88
N LEU A 184 4.49 14.54 11.99
CA LEU A 184 5.36 13.39 12.24
C LEU A 184 4.74 12.36 13.19
N GLN A 185 3.43 12.36 13.35
CA GLN A 185 2.65 11.39 14.11
C GLN A 185 1.26 11.24 13.50
N PRO A 186 0.63 10.05 13.54
CA PRO A 186 -0.72 9.85 13.03
C PRO A 186 -1.73 10.76 13.73
N PRO A 187 -2.88 11.11 13.07
CA PRO A 187 -3.92 11.96 13.66
C PRO A 187 -4.58 11.32 14.89
N PHE A 188 -4.79 10.02 14.83
CA PHE A 188 -5.47 9.28 15.89
C PHE A 188 -4.49 8.39 16.64
N LEU A 189 -4.31 8.64 17.92
CA LEU A 189 -3.44 7.87 18.80
C LEU A 189 -4.21 7.43 20.05
N ALA A 190 -4.12 6.16 20.41
CA ALA A 190 -4.68 5.62 21.64
C ALA A 190 -3.79 4.50 22.21
N ARG A 191 -4.02 4.14 23.49
CA ARG A 191 -3.28 3.07 24.16
C ARG A 191 -3.77 1.68 23.77
N ASP A 192 -5.01 1.58 23.30
CA ASP A 192 -5.69 0.35 22.94
C ASP A 192 -6.60 0.50 21.71
N PHE A 193 -7.05 -0.62 21.16
CA PHE A 193 -7.93 -0.67 20.00
C PHE A 193 -9.28 0.03 20.23
N PRO A 194 -10.01 -0.23 21.37
CA PRO A 194 -11.28 0.44 21.62
C PRO A 194 -11.13 1.97 21.71
N GLY A 195 -10.05 2.44 22.33
CA GLY A 195 -9.75 3.87 22.41
C GLY A 195 -9.46 4.49 21.06
N LEU A 196 -8.72 3.77 20.19
CA LEU A 196 -8.46 4.21 18.82
C LEU A 196 -9.77 4.27 18.01
N SER A 197 -10.56 3.21 18.06
CA SER A 197 -11.88 3.16 17.40
C SER A 197 -12.77 4.35 17.80
N ARG A 198 -12.89 4.62 19.11
CA ARG A 198 -13.67 5.77 19.59
C ARG A 198 -13.18 7.10 19.05
N LYS A 199 -11.86 7.33 19.04
CA LYS A 199 -11.28 8.57 18.50
C LYS A 199 -11.54 8.74 17.02
N VAL A 200 -11.32 7.68 16.24
CA VAL A 200 -11.54 7.68 14.79
C VAL A 200 -13.01 7.95 14.47
N THR A 201 -13.93 7.24 15.12
CA THR A 201 -15.38 7.37 14.87
C THR A 201 -15.96 8.72 15.33
N ALA A 202 -15.35 9.32 16.36
CA ALA A 202 -15.74 10.65 16.85
C ALA A 202 -15.02 11.80 16.13
N GLY A 203 -13.98 11.51 15.32
CA GLY A 203 -13.21 12.54 14.62
C GLY A 203 -12.28 13.37 15.53
N TYR A 204 -11.90 12.87 16.71
CA TYR A 204 -11.00 13.57 17.65
C TYR A 204 -9.53 13.27 17.33
N TYR A 205 -8.83 14.21 16.70
CA TYR A 205 -7.42 14.14 16.31
C TYR A 205 -6.55 15.26 16.91
#